data_5d91083343f112adb25e2c71c7750f48
#
_entry.id   5d91083343f112adb25e2c71c7750f48
#
_cell.length_a   1.000
_cell.length_b   1.000
_cell.length_c   1.000
_cell.angle_alpha   90.00
_cell.angle_beta   90.00
_cell.angle_gamma   90.00
#
_symmetry.space_group_name_H-M   'P 1'
#
loop_
_entity.id
_entity.type
_entity.pdbx_description
1 polymer ?
#
loop_
_entity_poly.entity_id
_entity_poly.type
_entity_poly.pdbx_seq_one_letter_code
_entity_poly.pdbx_strand_id
1 'polypeptide(L)'
;MQIRNNYDKDIYNGDIGTIEQVNMEDRSLKVCFEERLVEYEDSELDELTWAYATTIHMSQGSEYPVVVIPLLMTHFVMLQGNLVYIGITRAKKICIIVGTTKALAYSIHNMVVLKRNTRLKERLST
;
A
#
# COMPACT_ATOMS: atom_id res chain seq x y z
N MET A 1 1.16 -8.45 6.59
CA MET A 1 0.14 -7.45 6.23
C MET A 1 -1.20 -8.15 6.07
N GLN A 2 -2.23 -7.60 6.67
CA GLN A 2 -3.61 -8.04 6.49
C GLN A 2 -4.09 -7.69 5.08
N ILE A 3 -4.79 -8.59 4.40
CA ILE A 3 -5.31 -8.38 3.04
C ILE A 3 -6.83 -8.39 2.93
N ARG A 4 -7.51 -8.55 4.04
CA ARG A 4 -8.98 -8.47 4.16
C ARG A 4 -9.36 -7.71 5.42
N ASN A 5 -10.54 -7.09 5.44
CA ASN A 5 -11.06 -6.52 6.68
C ASN A 5 -11.56 -7.63 7.59
N ASN A 6 -11.09 -7.66 8.83
CA ASN A 6 -11.58 -8.54 9.88
C ASN A 6 -12.14 -7.66 11.01
N TYR A 7 -13.44 -7.45 10.98
CA TYR A 7 -14.14 -6.57 11.92
C TYR A 7 -14.19 -7.13 13.35
N ASP A 8 -14.16 -8.45 13.48
CA ASP A 8 -14.17 -9.11 14.81
C ASP A 8 -12.85 -8.89 15.54
N LYS A 9 -11.76 -8.85 14.79
CA LYS A 9 -10.42 -8.57 15.31
C LYS A 9 -10.05 -7.08 15.24
N ASP A 10 -10.88 -6.26 14.61
CA ASP A 10 -10.65 -4.82 14.36
C ASP A 10 -9.30 -4.59 13.64
N ILE A 11 -9.03 -5.40 12.62
CA ILE A 11 -7.87 -5.32 11.73
C ILE A 11 -8.36 -5.13 10.30
N TYR A 12 -7.71 -4.24 9.58
CA TYR A 12 -8.16 -3.83 8.26
C TYR A 12 -7.17 -4.17 7.16
N ASN A 13 -7.68 -4.25 5.95
CA ASN A 13 -6.85 -4.45 4.78
C ASN A 13 -5.79 -3.35 4.66
N GLY A 14 -4.52 -3.74 4.61
CA GLY A 14 -3.37 -2.84 4.57
C GLY A 14 -2.65 -2.68 5.91
N ASP A 15 -3.24 -3.13 7.03
CA ASP A 15 -2.58 -3.08 8.33
C ASP A 15 -1.35 -3.99 8.33
N ILE A 16 -0.24 -3.45 8.83
CA ILE A 16 1.04 -4.15 8.91
C ILE A 16 1.32 -4.50 10.36
N GLY A 17 1.57 -5.78 10.60
CA GLY A 17 1.97 -6.29 11.90
C GLY A 17 3.26 -7.07 11.84
N THR A 18 3.84 -7.31 13.00
CA THR A 18 5.03 -8.14 13.20
C THR A 18 4.64 -9.46 13.82
N ILE A 19 5.16 -10.58 13.28
CA ILE A 19 4.95 -11.90 13.86
C ILE A 19 5.75 -11.98 15.16
N GLU A 20 5.05 -12.18 16.27
CA GLU A 20 5.64 -12.32 17.60
C GLU A 20 5.85 -13.79 17.98
N GLN A 21 4.90 -14.65 17.60
CA GLN A 21 4.93 -16.05 17.98
C GLN A 21 4.33 -16.94 16.90
N VAL A 22 4.96 -18.08 16.66
CA VAL A 22 4.43 -19.17 15.83
C VAL A 22 4.28 -20.40 16.71
N ASN A 23 3.08 -20.93 16.81
CA ASN A 23 2.81 -22.19 17.51
C ASN A 23 2.51 -23.27 16.48
N MET A 24 3.45 -24.19 16.31
CA MET A 24 3.32 -25.30 15.36
C MET A 24 2.39 -26.42 15.83
N GLU A 25 2.23 -26.57 17.15
CA GLU A 25 1.37 -27.61 17.74
C GLU A 25 -0.11 -27.24 17.57
N ASP A 26 -0.45 -26.00 17.93
CA ASP A 26 -1.82 -25.48 17.81
C ASP A 26 -2.11 -24.88 16.43
N ARG A 27 -1.09 -24.84 15.54
CA ARG A 27 -1.17 -24.24 14.20
C ARG A 27 -1.71 -22.81 14.25
N SER A 28 -1.20 -22.03 15.19
CA SER A 28 -1.61 -20.64 15.39
C SER A 28 -0.44 -19.68 15.26
N LEU A 29 -0.75 -18.43 14.92
CA LEU A 29 0.19 -17.35 14.71
C LEU A 29 -0.26 -16.13 15.51
N LYS A 30 0.66 -15.53 16.29
CA LYS A 30 0.40 -14.26 16.96
C LYS A 30 1.12 -13.12 16.24
N VAL A 31 0.35 -12.13 15.85
CA VAL A 31 0.82 -10.94 15.12
C VAL A 31 0.54 -9.70 15.96
N CYS A 32 1.54 -8.88 16.16
CA CYS A 32 1.42 -7.59 16.82
C CYS A 32 1.16 -6.51 15.78
N PHE A 33 -0.01 -5.89 15.83
CA PHE A 33 -0.37 -4.71 15.05
C PHE A 33 -0.31 -3.50 15.97
N GLU A 34 0.62 -2.59 15.71
CA GLU A 34 0.94 -1.46 16.61
C GLU A 34 1.28 -1.95 18.02
N GLU A 35 0.34 -1.91 18.96
CA GLU A 35 0.51 -2.39 20.33
C GLU A 35 -0.48 -3.53 20.68
N ARG A 36 -1.21 -4.04 19.68
CA ARG A 36 -2.24 -5.07 19.84
C ARG A 36 -1.76 -6.41 19.35
N LEU A 37 -1.79 -7.42 20.22
CA LEU A 37 -1.49 -8.80 19.87
C LEU A 37 -2.77 -9.50 19.39
N VAL A 38 -2.76 -10.01 18.17
CA VAL A 38 -3.88 -10.70 17.53
C VAL A 38 -3.46 -12.11 17.15
N GLU A 39 -4.29 -13.09 17.53
CA GLU A 39 -4.06 -14.50 17.22
C GLU A 39 -4.83 -14.89 15.95
N TYR A 40 -4.15 -15.63 15.08
CA TYR A 40 -4.67 -16.22 13.85
C TYR A 40 -4.58 -17.74 13.93
N GLU A 41 -5.68 -18.39 13.63
CA GLU A 41 -5.73 -19.83 13.43
C GLU A 41 -5.32 -20.21 12.01
N ASP A 42 -5.02 -21.49 11.79
CA ASP A 42 -4.60 -22.01 10.47
C ASP A 42 -5.57 -21.62 9.34
N SER A 43 -6.86 -21.64 9.62
CA SER A 43 -7.92 -21.25 8.66
C SER A 43 -7.94 -19.77 8.29
N GLU A 44 -7.30 -18.92 9.08
CA GLU A 44 -7.27 -17.47 8.91
C GLU A 44 -5.94 -16.97 8.30
N LEU A 45 -4.96 -17.85 8.10
CA LEU A 45 -3.65 -17.46 7.58
C LEU A 45 -3.70 -16.95 6.14
N ASP A 46 -4.75 -17.27 5.39
CA ASP A 46 -4.99 -16.75 4.04
C ASP A 46 -5.39 -15.26 4.03
N GLU A 47 -5.71 -14.69 5.20
CA GLU A 47 -5.92 -13.26 5.37
C GLU A 47 -4.61 -12.46 5.47
N LEU A 48 -3.47 -13.14 5.60
CA LEU A 48 -2.17 -12.53 5.78
C LEU A 48 -1.27 -12.71 4.56
N THR A 49 -0.45 -11.70 4.29
CA THR A 49 0.62 -11.75 3.30
C THR A 49 1.89 -11.11 3.81
N TRP A 50 3.02 -11.43 3.17
CA TRP A 50 4.30 -10.82 3.50
C TRP A 50 4.29 -9.31 3.25
N ALA A 51 4.90 -8.55 4.16
CA ALA A 51 4.91 -7.09 4.13
C ALA A 51 6.31 -6.49 3.92
N TYR A 52 7.27 -7.26 3.41
CA TYR A 52 8.61 -6.76 3.07
C TYR A 52 8.59 -5.76 1.90
N ALA A 53 7.55 -5.81 1.06
CA ALA A 53 7.25 -4.83 0.04
C ALA A 53 5.73 -4.77 -0.17
N THR A 54 5.23 -3.60 -0.53
CA THR A 54 3.80 -3.38 -0.80
C THR A 54 3.62 -2.58 -2.08
N THR A 55 2.46 -2.66 -2.70
CA THR A 55 2.14 -1.80 -3.84
C THR A 55 1.69 -0.42 -3.34
N ILE A 56 1.84 0.60 -4.18
CA ILE A 56 1.38 1.96 -3.85
C ILE A 56 -0.13 1.97 -3.57
N HIS A 57 -0.91 1.16 -4.28
CA HIS A 57 -2.36 1.05 -4.07
C HIS A 57 -2.70 0.47 -2.69
N MET A 58 -2.00 -0.58 -2.27
CA MET A 58 -2.23 -1.19 -0.96
C MET A 58 -1.73 -0.33 0.20
N SER A 59 -0.80 0.60 -0.06
CA SER A 59 -0.32 1.57 0.92
C SER A 59 -1.21 2.80 1.08
N GLN A 60 -2.30 2.90 0.32
CA GLN A 60 -3.23 4.02 0.44
C GLN A 60 -3.90 4.02 1.81
N GLY A 61 -3.90 5.19 2.45
CA GLY A 61 -4.39 5.36 3.83
C GLY A 61 -3.33 5.15 4.90
N SER A 62 -2.24 4.45 4.60
CA SER A 62 -1.14 4.22 5.53
C SER A 62 0.01 5.23 5.32
N GLU A 63 0.78 5.47 6.37
CA GLU A 63 1.96 6.34 6.34
C GLU A 63 3.15 5.65 7.00
N TYR A 64 4.33 5.86 6.47
CA TYR A 64 5.56 5.20 6.91
C TYR A 64 6.64 6.22 7.23
N PRO A 65 7.50 5.99 8.25
CA PRO A 65 8.62 6.89 8.54
C PRO A 65 9.56 7.08 7.36
N VAL A 66 9.85 6.00 6.64
CA VAL A 66 10.72 5.97 5.46
C VAL A 66 10.05 5.16 4.36
N VAL A 67 10.06 5.69 3.15
CA VAL A 67 9.55 5.01 1.95
C VAL A 67 10.65 4.92 0.91
N VAL A 68 10.85 3.74 0.35
CA VAL A 68 11.76 3.49 -0.77
C VAL A 68 10.96 3.08 -1.99
N ILE A 69 11.07 3.84 -3.07
CA ILE A 69 10.32 3.61 -4.30
C ILE A 69 11.30 3.25 -5.43
N PRO A 70 11.34 1.99 -5.90
CA PRO A 70 12.05 1.65 -7.12
C PRO A 70 11.29 2.19 -8.34
N LEU A 71 11.99 2.94 -9.20
CA LEU A 71 11.41 3.59 -10.37
C LEU A 71 12.19 3.20 -11.63
N LEU A 72 11.72 2.18 -12.33
CA LEU A 72 12.38 1.60 -13.50
C LEU A 72 11.58 1.84 -14.78
N MET A 73 12.27 2.09 -15.89
CA MET A 73 11.62 2.26 -17.20
C MET A 73 10.88 1.01 -17.70
N THR A 74 11.22 -0.17 -17.18
CA THR A 74 10.48 -1.40 -17.49
C THR A 74 9.02 -1.35 -17.04
N HIS A 75 8.71 -0.49 -16.09
CA HIS A 75 7.37 -0.27 -15.58
C HIS A 75 6.64 0.92 -16.25
N PHE A 76 7.02 1.29 -17.48
CA PHE A 76 6.56 2.53 -18.13
C PHE A 76 5.03 2.69 -18.15
N VAL A 77 4.27 1.60 -18.27
CA VAL A 77 2.80 1.60 -18.23
C VAL A 77 2.27 2.07 -16.87
N MET A 78 3.00 1.75 -15.78
CA MET A 78 2.64 2.10 -14.39
C MET A 78 3.27 3.43 -13.96
N LEU A 79 4.18 4.00 -14.75
CA LEU A 79 4.86 5.27 -14.44
C LEU A 79 3.93 6.45 -14.74
N GLN A 80 2.89 6.60 -13.92
CA GLN A 80 1.98 7.75 -13.96
C GLN A 80 2.34 8.71 -12.83
N GLY A 81 2.34 10.00 -13.11
CA GLY A 81 2.73 11.02 -12.14
C GLY A 81 1.88 11.01 -10.86
N ASN A 82 0.58 10.73 -11.00
CA ASN A 82 -0.31 10.59 -9.85
C ASN A 82 0.07 9.41 -8.96
N LEU A 83 0.50 8.27 -9.52
CA LEU A 83 0.89 7.10 -8.74
C LEU A 83 2.19 7.36 -7.98
N VAL A 84 3.19 7.97 -8.64
CA VAL A 84 4.45 8.35 -7.99
C VAL A 84 4.19 9.37 -6.88
N TYR A 85 3.34 10.36 -7.12
CA TYR A 85 2.93 11.33 -6.10
C TYR A 85 2.29 10.65 -4.88
N ILE A 86 1.35 9.73 -5.09
CA ILE A 86 0.72 8.96 -4.00
C ILE A 86 1.80 8.21 -3.20
N GLY A 87 2.75 7.56 -3.87
CA GLY A 87 3.85 6.86 -3.21
C GLY A 87 4.71 7.78 -2.35
N ILE A 88 5.09 8.95 -2.88
CA ILE A 88 5.89 9.95 -2.16
C ILE A 88 5.15 10.44 -0.92
N THR A 89 3.85 10.69 -1.02
CA THR A 89 3.02 11.19 0.11
C THR A 89 2.80 10.16 1.21
N ARG A 90 3.25 8.91 1.03
CA ARG A 90 3.24 7.90 2.12
C ARG A 90 4.40 8.08 3.09
N ALA A 91 5.41 8.86 2.75
CA ALA A 91 6.58 9.09 3.61
C ALA A 91 6.33 10.22 4.61
N LYS A 92 6.47 9.91 5.92
CA LYS A 92 6.41 10.92 7.00
C LYS A 92 7.71 11.73 7.11
N LYS A 93 8.85 11.10 6.89
CA LYS A 93 10.17 11.71 7.13
C LYS A 93 11.05 11.70 5.89
N ILE A 94 11.23 10.53 5.27
CA ILE A 94 12.19 10.35 4.17
C ILE A 94 11.53 9.54 3.07
N CYS A 95 11.63 10.05 1.83
CA CYS A 95 11.32 9.29 0.63
C CYS A 95 12.58 9.14 -0.23
N ILE A 96 12.94 7.91 -0.56
CA ILE A 96 14.09 7.57 -1.38
C ILE A 96 13.57 6.98 -2.70
N ILE A 97 13.92 7.61 -3.80
CA ILE A 97 13.61 7.09 -5.14
C ILE A 97 14.87 6.42 -5.69
N VAL A 98 14.77 5.14 -6.01
CA VAL A 98 15.86 4.33 -6.59
C VAL A 98 15.54 4.05 -8.05
N GLY A 99 16.30 4.64 -8.96
CA GLY A 99 16.05 4.47 -10.38
C GLY A 99 16.84 5.44 -11.25
N THR A 100 16.39 5.62 -12.47
CA THR A 100 17.03 6.54 -13.42
C THR A 100 16.30 7.89 -13.46
N THR A 101 17.05 8.96 -13.66
CA THR A 101 16.48 10.31 -13.87
C THR A 101 15.49 10.33 -15.04
N LYS A 102 15.74 9.49 -16.05
CA LYS A 102 14.83 9.33 -17.20
C LYS A 102 13.48 8.75 -16.78
N ALA A 103 13.46 7.74 -15.91
CA ALA A 103 12.21 7.15 -15.40
C ALA A 103 11.42 8.16 -14.56
N LEU A 104 12.11 8.92 -13.73
CA LEU A 104 11.48 9.98 -12.94
C LEU A 104 10.89 11.08 -13.82
N ALA A 105 11.65 11.59 -14.79
CA ALA A 105 11.19 12.60 -15.74
C ALA A 105 9.97 12.10 -16.54
N TYR A 106 10.02 10.85 -17.01
CA TYR A 106 8.91 10.23 -17.73
C TYR A 106 7.64 10.17 -16.86
N SER A 107 7.78 9.73 -15.60
CA SER A 107 6.63 9.62 -14.69
C SER A 107 5.97 10.99 -14.42
N ILE A 108 6.77 12.03 -14.26
CA ILE A 108 6.28 13.40 -14.02
C ILE A 108 5.51 13.94 -15.24
N HIS A 109 5.99 13.68 -16.45
CA HIS A 109 5.34 14.15 -17.68
C HIS A 109 4.15 13.28 -18.09
N ASN A 110 4.10 12.03 -17.64
CA ASN A 110 3.01 11.10 -17.96
C ASN A 110 1.80 11.33 -17.04
N MET A 111 1.21 12.51 -17.14
CA MET A 111 -0.04 12.81 -16.46
C MET A 111 -1.23 12.36 -17.32
N VAL A 112 -1.49 11.06 -17.34
CA VAL A 112 -2.73 10.55 -17.93
C VAL A 112 -3.88 10.91 -16.99
N VAL A 113 -4.44 12.07 -17.22
CA VAL A 113 -5.73 12.46 -16.61
C VAL A 113 -6.79 11.58 -17.28
N LEU A 114 -7.20 10.53 -16.64
CA LEU A 114 -8.42 9.82 -17.02
C LEU A 114 -9.55 10.88 -17.00
N LYS A 115 -10.01 11.27 -18.18
CA LYS A 115 -11.19 12.14 -18.32
C LYS A 115 -12.34 11.42 -17.63
N ARG A 116 -12.63 11.82 -16.40
CA ARG A 116 -13.85 11.38 -15.74
C ARG A 116 -15.03 11.96 -16.54
N ASN A 117 -15.77 11.12 -17.21
CA ASN A 117 -17.02 11.47 -17.86
C ASN A 117 -18.13 11.70 -16.80
N THR A 118 -17.83 12.56 -15.82
CA THR A 118 -18.85 13.00 -14.87
C THR A 118 -19.54 14.22 -15.50
N ARG A 119 -20.82 14.16 -15.70
CA ARG A 119 -21.65 15.33 -16.09
C ARG A 119 -21.84 16.30 -14.91
N LEU A 120 -20.93 16.31 -13.94
CA LEU A 120 -21.04 17.12 -12.74
C LEU A 120 -21.08 18.62 -13.09
N LYS A 121 -20.22 19.05 -14.04
CA LYS A 121 -20.18 20.44 -14.50
C LYS A 121 -21.51 20.88 -15.12
N GLU A 122 -22.14 20.01 -15.92
CA GLU A 122 -23.44 20.28 -16.53
C GLU A 122 -24.57 20.30 -15.49
N ARG A 123 -24.47 19.46 -14.44
CA ARG A 123 -25.46 19.41 -13.35
C ARG A 123 -25.34 20.57 -12.36
N LEU A 124 -24.18 21.17 -12.23
CA LEU A 124 -23.96 22.32 -11.36
C LEU A 124 -24.21 23.66 -12.04
N SER A 125 -24.37 23.68 -13.36
CA SER A 125 -24.66 24.88 -14.16
C SER A 125 -26.16 25.07 -14.44
N THR A 126 -27.01 24.25 -13.84
CA THR A 126 -28.47 24.40 -13.83
C THR A 126 -28.88 25.05 -12.53
#